data_765aeeb9f55040cd7853a510ccce16db
#
_entry.id   765aeeb9f55040cd7853a510ccce16db
#
_cell.length_a   1.000
_cell.length_b   1.000
_cell.length_c   1.000
_cell.angle_alpha   90.00
_cell.angle_beta   90.00
_cell.angle_gamma   90.00
#
_symmetry.space_group_name_H-M   'P 1'
#
loop_
_entity.id
_entity.type
_entity.pdbx_description
1 polymer ?
#
loop_
_entity_poly.entity_id
_entity_poly.type
_entity_poly.pdbx_seq_one_letter_code
_entity_poly.pdbx_strand_id
1 'polypeptide(L)'
;MNMKKNFLTMLLALALCGSTFAQWKPAGDKIKTSWGEQLDPKNVLPEYPRPIMERNDWKNLNGLWKYAITPKGTPAPAAYQGDILVPFAVESSLSGVGKMINEKEELWYQRTFDVPSAWRGKQILLHFGAVDWKAEVWVNDVKVGEHTGGFTPFYFDITSVLNKGNNDLVVKADLAELSPVRGCMIIKPYGYAIW
;
A
#
# COMPACT_ATOMS: atom_id res chain seq x y z
N MET A 1 28.47 -44.37 19.06
CA MET A 1 29.05 -43.40 18.10
C MET A 1 28.00 -42.88 17.12
N ASN A 2 26.70 -42.74 17.51
CA ASN A 2 25.60 -42.33 16.60
C ASN A 2 24.82 -41.08 17.06
N MET A 3 25.01 -40.59 18.27
CA MET A 3 24.27 -39.42 18.76
C MET A 3 24.68 -38.11 18.12
N LYS A 4 25.93 -37.89 17.77
CA LYS A 4 26.41 -36.65 17.13
C LYS A 4 25.91 -36.50 15.68
N LYS A 5 25.71 -37.60 14.94
CA LYS A 5 25.20 -37.57 13.57
C LYS A 5 23.70 -37.21 13.54
N ASN A 6 22.92 -37.72 14.49
CA ASN A 6 21.49 -37.43 14.58
C ASN A 6 21.20 -35.97 15.00
N PHE A 7 22.09 -35.39 15.84
CA PHE A 7 21.97 -34.00 16.23
C PHE A 7 22.25 -33.02 15.09
N LEU A 8 23.24 -33.33 14.26
CA LEU A 8 23.57 -32.52 13.08
C LEU A 8 22.50 -32.59 11.99
N THR A 9 21.85 -33.74 11.80
CA THR A 9 20.73 -33.90 10.86
C THR A 9 19.48 -33.18 11.35
N MET A 10 19.22 -33.14 12.64
CA MET A 10 18.10 -32.41 13.24
C MET A 10 18.30 -30.89 13.17
N LEU A 11 19.53 -30.40 13.35
CA LEU A 11 19.85 -28.96 13.16
C LEU A 11 19.71 -28.52 11.68
N LEU A 12 20.09 -29.39 10.74
CA LEU A 12 19.95 -29.08 9.31
C LEU A 12 18.48 -29.07 8.85
N ALA A 13 17.62 -29.87 9.46
CA ALA A 13 16.18 -29.89 9.17
C ALA A 13 15.45 -28.64 9.72
N LEU A 14 15.91 -28.07 10.86
CA LEU A 14 15.33 -26.83 11.38
C LEU A 14 15.74 -25.59 10.57
N ALA A 15 16.88 -25.62 9.89
CA ALA A 15 17.32 -24.48 9.06
C ALA A 15 16.56 -24.34 7.74
N LEU A 16 15.77 -25.33 7.34
CA LEU A 16 14.97 -25.34 6.11
C LEU A 16 13.52 -24.87 6.31
N CYS A 17 13.10 -24.51 7.52
CA CYS A 17 11.88 -23.72 7.76
C CYS A 17 12.13 -22.25 7.39
N GLY A 18 12.59 -22.01 6.16
CA GLY A 18 12.58 -20.70 5.55
C GLY A 18 11.13 -20.21 5.52
N SER A 19 10.88 -19.04 6.08
CA SER A 19 9.60 -18.35 5.99
C SER A 19 9.24 -18.22 4.52
N THR A 20 8.39 -19.09 4.02
CA THR A 20 7.78 -18.90 2.70
C THR A 20 6.85 -17.70 2.85
N PHE A 21 7.36 -16.51 2.56
CA PHE A 21 6.49 -15.37 2.35
C PHE A 21 5.50 -15.80 1.26
N ALA A 22 4.23 -15.86 1.62
CA ALA A 22 3.22 -16.21 0.66
C ALA A 22 3.29 -15.19 -0.48
N GLN A 23 3.65 -15.67 -1.67
CA GLN A 23 3.70 -14.82 -2.85
C GLN A 23 2.29 -14.28 -3.09
N TRP A 24 2.16 -12.97 -3.29
CA TRP A 24 0.89 -12.35 -3.62
C TRP A 24 0.19 -13.07 -4.78
N LYS A 25 -1.12 -13.25 -4.65
CA LYS A 25 -1.99 -13.82 -5.69
C LYS A 25 -3.31 -13.04 -5.71
N PRO A 26 -3.96 -12.93 -6.88
CA PRO A 26 -5.33 -12.43 -6.94
C PRO A 26 -6.26 -13.23 -6.03
N ALA A 27 -7.18 -12.54 -5.36
CA ALA A 27 -8.14 -13.18 -4.46
C ALA A 27 -9.26 -13.89 -5.25
N GLY A 28 -9.59 -15.11 -4.84
CA GLY A 28 -10.68 -15.92 -5.46
C GLY A 28 -10.39 -16.33 -6.89
N ASP A 29 -11.45 -16.77 -7.57
CA ASP A 29 -11.46 -17.31 -8.93
C ASP A 29 -12.23 -16.44 -9.93
N LYS A 30 -12.44 -15.17 -9.62
CA LYS A 30 -13.15 -14.22 -10.48
C LYS A 30 -12.49 -14.12 -11.86
N ILE A 31 -13.31 -13.96 -12.90
CA ILE A 31 -12.84 -13.71 -14.27
C ILE A 31 -11.93 -12.48 -14.28
N LYS A 32 -10.80 -12.62 -14.92
CA LYS A 32 -9.80 -11.58 -15.12
C LYS A 32 -9.62 -11.26 -16.60
N THR A 33 -9.23 -10.05 -16.91
CA THR A 33 -8.75 -9.70 -18.25
C THR A 33 -7.33 -10.24 -18.44
N SER A 34 -6.88 -10.34 -19.69
CA SER A 34 -5.50 -10.74 -20.01
C SER A 34 -4.45 -9.85 -19.33
N TRP A 35 -4.72 -8.55 -19.18
CA TRP A 35 -3.86 -7.64 -18.41
C TRP A 35 -3.84 -7.97 -16.91
N GLY A 36 -4.99 -8.32 -16.34
CA GLY A 36 -5.06 -8.73 -14.94
C GLY A 36 -4.35 -10.06 -14.67
N GLU A 37 -4.30 -10.97 -15.63
CA GLU A 37 -3.57 -12.24 -15.54
C GLU A 37 -2.05 -12.06 -15.65
N GLN A 38 -1.60 -11.04 -16.39
CA GLN A 38 -0.18 -10.73 -16.61
C GLN A 38 0.37 -9.70 -15.61
N LEU A 39 -0.41 -9.33 -14.60
CA LEU A 39 -0.05 -8.29 -13.64
C LEU A 39 1.17 -8.71 -12.82
N ASP A 40 2.23 -7.89 -12.87
CA ASP A 40 3.40 -8.04 -12.00
C ASP A 40 3.24 -7.15 -10.75
N PRO A 41 3.12 -7.73 -9.54
CA PRO A 41 2.99 -6.95 -8.31
C PRO A 41 4.22 -6.11 -7.96
N LYS A 42 5.36 -6.34 -8.60
CA LYS A 42 6.57 -5.53 -8.44
C LYS A 42 6.63 -4.33 -9.37
N ASN A 43 5.79 -4.31 -10.42
CA ASN A 43 5.80 -3.27 -11.45
C ASN A 43 4.36 -2.89 -11.85
N VAL A 44 3.60 -2.40 -10.88
CA VAL A 44 2.18 -2.08 -11.05
C VAL A 44 1.99 -0.69 -11.60
N LEU A 45 1.42 -0.57 -12.81
CA LEU A 45 1.14 0.69 -13.49
C LEU A 45 2.35 1.63 -13.42
N PRO A 46 3.49 1.27 -14.06
CA PRO A 46 4.74 2.00 -13.93
C PRO A 46 4.78 3.32 -14.69
N GLU A 47 3.85 3.52 -15.60
CA GLU A 47 3.77 4.71 -16.43
C GLU A 47 3.42 5.96 -15.63
N TYR A 48 3.97 7.09 -16.04
CA TYR A 48 3.68 8.36 -15.42
C TYR A 48 2.19 8.72 -15.59
N PRO A 49 1.48 9.12 -14.51
CA PRO A 49 0.01 9.25 -14.54
C PRO A 49 -0.53 10.42 -15.37
N ARG A 50 0.34 11.34 -15.78
CA ARG A 50 -0.01 12.52 -16.62
C ARG A 50 0.92 12.60 -17.82
N PRO A 51 0.72 11.81 -18.87
CA PRO A 51 1.68 11.65 -19.97
C PRO A 51 2.02 12.93 -20.72
N ILE A 52 1.14 13.95 -20.72
CA ILE A 52 1.38 15.26 -21.34
C ILE A 52 2.19 16.22 -20.47
N MET A 53 2.45 15.87 -19.21
CA MET A 53 3.19 16.67 -18.25
C MET A 53 4.18 15.81 -17.47
N GLU A 54 4.85 14.91 -18.15
CA GLU A 54 5.79 13.96 -17.55
C GLU A 54 6.95 14.68 -16.84
N ARG A 55 7.37 14.14 -15.70
CA ARG A 55 8.49 14.62 -14.91
C ARG A 55 9.49 13.50 -14.68
N ASN A 56 10.76 13.84 -14.74
CA ASN A 56 11.83 12.87 -14.52
C ASN A 56 11.99 12.50 -13.04
N ASP A 57 11.80 13.49 -12.15
CA ASP A 57 11.96 13.29 -10.69
C ASP A 57 10.63 12.86 -10.07
N TRP A 58 10.34 11.58 -10.11
CA TRP A 58 9.17 10.99 -9.47
C TRP A 58 9.44 9.55 -9.03
N LYS A 59 8.65 9.05 -8.11
CA LYS A 59 8.72 7.67 -7.62
C LYS A 59 7.32 7.09 -7.48
N ASN A 60 7.08 5.97 -8.15
CA ASN A 60 5.83 5.22 -8.03
C ASN A 60 5.80 4.46 -6.70
N LEU A 61 4.75 4.65 -5.91
CA LEU A 61 4.49 3.90 -4.68
C LEU A 61 3.41 2.82 -4.85
N ASN A 62 2.98 2.52 -6.07
CA ASN A 62 2.13 1.36 -6.32
C ASN A 62 2.89 0.05 -6.00
N GLY A 63 2.15 -1.01 -5.78
CA GLY A 63 2.69 -2.32 -5.44
C GLY A 63 2.16 -2.85 -4.12
N LEU A 64 2.88 -3.72 -3.46
CA LEU A 64 2.45 -4.33 -2.21
C LEU A 64 2.57 -3.35 -1.03
N TRP A 65 1.48 -3.23 -0.29
CA TRP A 65 1.36 -2.51 0.97
C TRP A 65 0.85 -3.47 2.04
N LYS A 66 1.12 -3.20 3.30
CA LYS A 66 0.42 -3.85 4.41
C LYS A 66 -0.97 -3.27 4.55
N TYR A 67 -1.95 -4.09 4.97
CA TYR A 67 -3.30 -3.61 5.24
C TYR A 67 -3.88 -4.18 6.53
N ALA A 68 -4.82 -3.45 7.11
CA ALA A 68 -5.68 -3.94 8.17
C ALA A 68 -7.08 -3.32 8.04
N ILE A 69 -8.10 -4.13 8.29
CA ILE A 69 -9.50 -3.70 8.39
C ILE A 69 -9.87 -3.73 9.86
N THR A 70 -10.29 -2.60 10.40
CA THR A 70 -10.61 -2.44 11.83
C THR A 70 -12.00 -1.83 11.99
N PRO A 71 -12.64 -2.00 13.14
CA PRO A 71 -13.85 -1.25 13.46
C PRO A 71 -13.58 0.26 13.42
N LYS A 72 -14.53 1.03 12.90
CA LYS A 72 -14.42 2.48 12.76
C LYS A 72 -14.15 3.15 14.10
N GLY A 73 -13.24 4.13 14.11
CA GLY A 73 -12.86 4.89 15.29
C GLY A 73 -11.88 4.18 16.21
N THR A 74 -11.32 3.04 15.80
CA THR A 74 -10.28 2.39 16.59
C THR A 74 -8.90 3.04 16.36
N PRO A 75 -7.97 2.93 17.32
CA PRO A 75 -6.58 3.35 17.10
C PRO A 75 -5.93 2.61 15.93
N ALA A 76 -4.81 3.15 15.44
CA ALA A 76 -4.00 2.49 14.41
C ALA A 76 -3.67 1.05 14.84
N PRO A 77 -3.75 0.08 13.90
CA PRO A 77 -3.55 -1.33 14.21
C PRO A 77 -2.12 -1.59 14.68
N ALA A 78 -1.98 -2.34 15.78
CA ALA A 78 -0.66 -2.79 16.27
C ALA A 78 -0.03 -3.85 15.33
N ALA A 79 -0.85 -4.54 14.53
CA ALA A 79 -0.41 -5.53 13.54
C ALA A 79 -1.31 -5.48 12.31
N TYR A 80 -0.68 -5.62 11.15
CA TYR A 80 -1.36 -5.69 9.86
C TYR A 80 -1.78 -7.12 9.54
N GLN A 81 -2.89 -7.27 8.81
CA GLN A 81 -3.53 -8.56 8.51
C GLN A 81 -2.88 -9.27 7.32
N GLY A 82 -2.18 -8.55 6.47
CA GLY A 82 -1.53 -9.11 5.28
C GLY A 82 -1.07 -8.05 4.30
N ASP A 83 -0.92 -8.48 3.05
CA ASP A 83 -0.50 -7.61 1.95
C ASP A 83 -1.68 -7.32 1.04
N ILE A 84 -1.75 -6.09 0.54
CA ILE A 84 -2.71 -5.63 -0.45
C ILE A 84 -1.97 -5.00 -1.64
N LEU A 85 -2.40 -5.28 -2.85
CA LEU A 85 -1.80 -4.70 -4.04
C LEU A 85 -2.48 -3.38 -4.41
N VAL A 86 -1.80 -2.28 -4.17
CA VAL A 86 -2.22 -0.92 -4.54
C VAL A 86 -1.84 -0.67 -6.01
N PRO A 87 -2.74 -0.08 -6.83
CA PRO A 87 -3.90 0.73 -6.49
C PRO A 87 -5.25 0.01 -6.58
N PHE A 88 -5.30 -1.30 -6.46
CA PHE A 88 -6.56 -2.03 -6.57
C PHE A 88 -7.39 -1.92 -5.30
N ALA A 89 -8.69 -1.67 -5.46
CA ALA A 89 -9.63 -1.61 -4.35
C ALA A 89 -9.66 -2.92 -3.55
N VAL A 90 -9.85 -2.86 -2.24
CA VAL A 90 -9.82 -4.02 -1.33
C VAL A 90 -10.80 -5.12 -1.74
N GLU A 91 -11.93 -4.75 -2.37
CA GLU A 91 -12.94 -5.68 -2.91
C GLU A 91 -12.52 -6.34 -4.22
N SER A 92 -11.55 -5.76 -4.90
CA SER A 92 -11.05 -6.28 -6.17
C SER A 92 -10.27 -7.57 -5.96
N SER A 93 -10.44 -8.54 -6.87
CA SER A 93 -9.60 -9.73 -6.92
C SER A 93 -8.12 -9.38 -7.04
N LEU A 94 -7.79 -8.36 -7.84
CA LEU A 94 -6.42 -7.92 -8.07
C LEU A 94 -5.77 -7.22 -6.86
N SER A 95 -6.54 -6.84 -5.84
CA SER A 95 -5.95 -6.39 -4.58
C SER A 95 -5.23 -7.52 -3.82
N GLY A 96 -5.60 -8.76 -4.08
CA GLY A 96 -5.17 -9.93 -3.32
C GLY A 96 -6.00 -10.18 -2.05
N VAL A 97 -6.92 -9.26 -1.69
CA VAL A 97 -7.77 -9.34 -0.49
C VAL A 97 -9.18 -9.78 -0.85
N GLY A 98 -9.85 -9.13 -1.79
CA GLY A 98 -11.17 -9.48 -2.29
C GLY A 98 -12.30 -9.39 -1.26
N LYS A 99 -12.13 -8.58 -0.21
CA LYS A 99 -13.06 -8.48 0.92
C LYS A 99 -13.91 -7.22 0.81
N MET A 100 -15.23 -7.39 0.90
CA MET A 100 -16.14 -6.26 1.05
C MET A 100 -16.00 -5.68 2.45
N ILE A 101 -15.92 -4.36 2.53
CA ILE A 101 -15.94 -3.60 3.79
C ILE A 101 -17.22 -2.77 3.86
N ASN A 102 -17.63 -2.39 5.06
CA ASN A 102 -18.87 -1.67 5.31
C ASN A 102 -18.61 -0.35 6.07
N GLU A 103 -19.64 0.45 6.27
CA GLU A 103 -19.57 1.77 6.89
C GLU A 103 -19.13 1.78 8.37
N LYS A 104 -19.09 0.59 9.01
CA LYS A 104 -18.62 0.42 10.40
C LYS A 104 -17.15 0.01 10.48
N GLU A 105 -16.51 -0.14 9.34
CA GLU A 105 -15.12 -0.55 9.22
C GLU A 105 -14.30 0.58 8.58
N GLU A 106 -13.02 0.62 8.90
CA GLU A 106 -12.03 1.48 8.27
C GLU A 106 -10.84 0.65 7.82
N LEU A 107 -10.18 1.11 6.76
CA LEU A 107 -9.10 0.41 6.12
C LEU A 107 -7.80 1.17 6.33
N TRP A 108 -6.80 0.48 6.87
CA TRP A 108 -5.48 1.00 7.09
C TRP A 108 -4.52 0.40 6.09
N TYR A 109 -3.65 1.25 5.56
CA TYR A 109 -2.55 0.88 4.67
C TYR A 109 -1.24 1.34 5.27
N GLN A 110 -0.18 0.56 5.08
CA GLN A 110 1.16 0.93 5.52
C GLN A 110 2.19 0.47 4.50
N ARG A 111 3.15 1.35 4.22
CA ARG A 111 4.30 1.06 3.37
C ARG A 111 5.52 1.83 3.81
N THR A 112 6.67 1.17 3.77
CA THR A 112 7.96 1.87 3.86
C THR A 112 8.42 2.32 2.48
N PHE A 113 9.04 3.49 2.43
CA PHE A 113 9.64 4.05 1.21
C PHE A 113 10.91 4.82 1.52
N ASP A 114 11.79 4.93 0.53
CA ASP A 114 12.96 5.79 0.56
C ASP A 114 12.80 6.95 -0.42
N VAL A 115 13.48 8.05 -0.14
CA VAL A 115 13.59 9.20 -1.05
C VAL A 115 14.99 9.21 -1.67
N PRO A 116 15.11 9.27 -3.00
CA PRO A 116 16.42 9.30 -3.66
C PRO A 116 17.30 10.42 -3.12
N SER A 117 18.57 10.12 -2.88
CA SER A 117 19.53 11.11 -2.34
C SER A 117 19.74 12.31 -3.26
N ALA A 118 19.53 12.13 -4.57
CA ALA A 118 19.56 13.20 -5.58
C ALA A 118 18.47 14.27 -5.38
N TRP A 119 17.46 13.97 -4.57
CA TRP A 119 16.35 14.88 -4.27
C TRP A 119 16.58 15.69 -2.98
N ARG A 120 17.74 15.57 -2.39
CA ARG A 120 18.09 16.32 -1.17
C ARG A 120 17.98 17.83 -1.41
N GLY A 121 17.27 18.51 -0.51
CA GLY A 121 17.02 19.94 -0.60
C GLY A 121 15.89 20.36 -1.55
N LYS A 122 15.22 19.39 -2.19
CA LYS A 122 13.99 19.64 -2.94
C LYS A 122 12.79 19.53 -2.03
N GLN A 123 11.69 20.17 -2.42
CA GLN A 123 10.38 19.95 -1.83
C GLN A 123 9.83 18.60 -2.28
N ILE A 124 9.36 17.80 -1.33
CA ILE A 124 8.84 16.45 -1.56
C ILE A 124 7.33 16.45 -1.37
N LEU A 125 6.60 16.20 -2.44
CA LEU A 125 5.15 16.12 -2.41
C LEU A 125 4.69 14.67 -2.52
N LEU A 126 3.82 14.25 -1.60
CA LEU A 126 3.13 12.97 -1.64
C LEU A 126 1.76 13.17 -2.28
N HIS A 127 1.56 12.58 -3.47
CA HIS A 127 0.31 12.71 -4.22
C HIS A 127 -0.55 11.47 -4.12
N PHE A 128 -1.86 11.67 -4.14
CA PHE A 128 -2.87 10.64 -4.26
C PHE A 128 -3.78 10.98 -5.46
N GLY A 129 -4.09 9.99 -6.30
CA GLY A 129 -5.04 10.18 -7.40
C GLY A 129 -6.47 10.28 -6.90
N ALA A 130 -6.83 9.44 -5.94
CA ALA A 130 -8.09 9.47 -5.22
C ALA A 130 -8.04 8.50 -4.03
N VAL A 131 -8.78 8.78 -2.99
CA VAL A 131 -9.07 7.87 -1.87
C VAL A 131 -10.51 8.07 -1.46
N ASP A 132 -11.34 7.05 -1.54
CA ASP A 132 -12.76 7.13 -1.18
C ASP A 132 -12.98 6.60 0.25
N TRP A 133 -13.58 7.36 1.11
CA TRP A 133 -14.12 8.72 1.00
C TRP A 133 -13.25 9.73 1.75
N LYS A 134 -12.89 9.45 3.00
CA LYS A 134 -12.00 10.26 3.84
C LYS A 134 -10.65 9.56 3.98
N ALA A 135 -9.59 10.26 3.62
CA ALA A 135 -8.22 9.84 3.83
C ALA A 135 -7.60 10.62 4.99
N GLU A 136 -6.92 9.91 5.89
CA GLU A 136 -5.99 10.51 6.84
C GLU A 136 -4.60 9.92 6.58
N VAL A 137 -3.56 10.75 6.58
CA VAL A 137 -2.21 10.36 6.15
C VAL A 137 -1.17 10.74 7.19
N TRP A 138 -0.30 9.79 7.51
CA TRP A 138 0.86 9.98 8.40
C TRP A 138 2.14 9.58 7.69
N VAL A 139 3.20 10.31 7.94
CA VAL A 139 4.56 9.97 7.56
C VAL A 139 5.44 10.02 8.80
N ASN A 140 6.13 8.91 9.10
CA ASN A 140 6.96 8.78 10.30
C ASN A 140 6.22 9.18 11.59
N ASP A 141 5.00 8.66 11.77
CA ASP A 141 4.07 8.92 12.89
C ASP A 141 3.53 10.36 12.97
N VAL A 142 3.91 11.25 12.05
CA VAL A 142 3.40 12.62 11.99
C VAL A 142 2.22 12.69 11.03
N LYS A 143 1.04 13.15 11.49
CA LYS A 143 -0.10 13.40 10.61
C LYS A 143 0.22 14.55 9.67
N VAL A 144 0.31 14.27 8.37
CA VAL A 144 0.62 15.27 7.34
C VAL A 144 -0.62 15.92 6.75
N GLY A 145 -1.78 15.29 6.90
CA GLY A 145 -3.04 15.88 6.49
C GLY A 145 -4.19 14.89 6.39
N GLU A 146 -5.32 15.43 5.95
CA GLU A 146 -6.52 14.66 5.62
C GLU A 146 -7.19 15.22 4.37
N HIS A 147 -7.95 14.40 3.68
CA HIS A 147 -8.73 14.76 2.51
C HIS A 147 -10.07 14.07 2.54
N THR A 148 -11.11 14.76 2.05
CA THR A 148 -12.45 14.22 1.91
C THR A 148 -12.92 14.38 0.48
N GLY A 149 -13.39 13.28 -0.13
CA GLY A 149 -13.85 13.21 -1.51
C GLY A 149 -13.18 12.10 -2.30
N GLY A 150 -13.98 11.17 -2.85
CA GLY A 150 -13.49 9.93 -3.45
C GLY A 150 -12.93 10.04 -4.87
N PHE A 151 -13.02 11.20 -5.53
CA PHE A 151 -12.74 11.33 -6.96
C PHE A 151 -11.70 12.38 -7.33
N THR A 152 -11.27 13.20 -6.38
CA THR A 152 -10.34 14.30 -6.62
C THR A 152 -8.93 13.96 -6.19
N PRO A 153 -7.91 14.29 -7.00
CA PRO A 153 -6.52 14.14 -6.58
C PRO A 153 -6.17 15.17 -5.51
N PHE A 154 -5.28 14.78 -4.59
CA PHE A 154 -4.77 15.65 -3.54
C PHE A 154 -3.30 15.34 -3.26
N TYR A 155 -2.63 16.21 -2.52
CA TYR A 155 -1.23 16.02 -2.13
C TYR A 155 -0.91 16.67 -0.80
N PHE A 156 0.18 16.20 -0.19
CA PHE A 156 0.76 16.78 1.02
C PHE A 156 2.25 17.04 0.84
N ASP A 157 2.73 18.16 1.35
CA ASP A 157 4.16 18.40 1.49
C ASP A 157 4.70 17.61 2.69
N ILE A 158 5.57 16.66 2.41
CA ILE A 158 6.16 15.79 3.44
C ILE A 158 7.61 16.10 3.74
N THR A 159 8.15 17.17 3.15
CA THR A 159 9.58 17.52 3.20
C THR A 159 10.13 17.57 4.62
N SER A 160 9.39 18.20 5.53
CA SER A 160 9.85 18.44 6.91
C SER A 160 9.78 17.21 7.83
N VAL A 161 9.03 16.17 7.41
CA VAL A 161 8.80 14.96 8.22
C VAL A 161 9.60 13.75 7.73
N LEU A 162 10.42 13.93 6.69
CA LEU A 162 11.24 12.87 6.12
C LEU A 162 12.48 12.55 6.95
N ASN A 163 12.75 11.27 7.13
CA ASN A 163 13.99 10.74 7.66
C ASN A 163 15.05 10.57 6.57
N LYS A 164 16.32 10.52 6.97
CA LYS A 164 17.43 10.09 6.08
C LYS A 164 17.38 8.58 5.91
N GLY A 165 16.77 8.10 4.83
CA GLY A 165 16.64 6.67 4.55
C GLY A 165 15.19 6.26 4.48
N ASN A 166 14.82 5.15 5.13
CA ASN A 166 13.47 4.65 5.10
C ASN A 166 12.50 5.54 5.86
N ASN A 167 11.35 5.75 5.26
CA ASN A 167 10.22 6.47 5.83
C ASN A 167 9.02 5.54 5.89
N ASP A 168 8.21 5.69 6.91
CA ASP A 168 6.97 4.96 7.07
C ASP A 168 5.79 5.81 6.63
N LEU A 169 4.94 5.27 5.78
CA LEU A 169 3.72 5.91 5.28
C LEU A 169 2.53 5.10 5.73
N VAL A 170 1.65 5.73 6.48
CA VAL A 170 0.37 5.15 6.90
C VAL A 170 -0.77 5.96 6.33
N VAL A 171 -1.74 5.27 5.76
CA VAL A 171 -2.98 5.86 5.23
C VAL A 171 -4.16 5.14 5.84
N LYS A 172 -5.07 5.90 6.44
CA LYS A 172 -6.38 5.42 6.86
C LYS A 172 -7.43 5.90 5.86
N ALA A 173 -8.25 4.99 5.38
CA ALA A 173 -9.38 5.28 4.53
C ALA A 173 -10.69 4.89 5.23
N ASP A 174 -11.61 5.85 5.27
CA ASP A 174 -12.90 5.72 5.91
C ASP A 174 -14.00 5.87 4.85
N LEU A 175 -14.93 4.92 4.77
CA LEU A 175 -16.05 4.94 3.83
C LEU A 175 -17.13 5.91 4.28
N ALA A 176 -17.75 6.61 3.34
CA ALA A 176 -18.90 7.47 3.62
C ALA A 176 -20.15 6.64 3.98
N GLU A 177 -20.91 7.12 4.98
CA GLU A 177 -22.17 6.50 5.39
C GLU A 177 -23.24 6.43 4.26
N LEU A 178 -23.11 7.25 3.23
CA LEU A 178 -24.13 7.49 2.22
C LEU A 178 -23.68 7.19 0.78
N SER A 179 -22.59 6.48 0.56
CA SER A 179 -22.21 6.12 -0.79
C SER A 179 -23.04 4.91 -1.28
N PRO A 180 -24.06 5.11 -2.14
CA PRO A 180 -24.77 3.99 -2.76
C PRO A 180 -23.91 3.27 -3.81
N VAL A 181 -22.77 3.82 -4.15
CA VAL A 181 -21.78 3.24 -5.06
C VAL A 181 -20.85 2.37 -4.24
N ARG A 182 -21.27 1.13 -4.05
CA ARG A 182 -20.40 0.08 -3.54
C ARG A 182 -19.28 -0.16 -4.56
N GLY A 183 -18.06 0.11 -4.16
CA GLY A 183 -16.89 -0.35 -4.89
C GLY A 183 -16.37 0.64 -5.91
N CYS A 184 -15.52 1.45 -5.48
CA CYS A 184 -14.28 1.78 -6.13
C CYS A 184 -13.44 2.64 -5.16
N MET A 185 -12.90 2.02 -4.13
CA MET A 185 -11.80 2.66 -3.45
C MET A 185 -10.61 2.58 -4.39
N ILE A 186 -10.51 3.54 -5.28
CA ILE A 186 -9.31 3.74 -6.06
C ILE A 186 -8.37 4.55 -5.18
N ILE A 187 -7.67 3.88 -4.29
CA ILE A 187 -6.42 4.45 -3.85
C ILE A 187 -5.53 4.37 -5.09
N LYS A 188 -5.44 5.48 -5.77
CA LYS A 188 -4.34 5.73 -6.67
C LYS A 188 -3.35 6.60 -5.91
N PRO A 189 -2.43 6.04 -5.13
CA PRO A 189 -1.22 6.76 -4.90
C PRO A 189 -0.56 6.82 -6.28
N TYR A 190 -0.81 7.83 -7.03
CA TYR A 190 0.07 8.19 -8.11
C TYR A 190 1.31 8.66 -7.40
N GLY A 191 2.22 7.71 -7.20
CA GLY A 191 3.49 7.94 -6.55
C GLY A 191 4.26 9.04 -7.23
N TYR A 192 5.07 9.73 -6.64
CA TYR A 192 5.13 11.01 -6.47
C TYR A 192 6.22 11.87 -6.60
N ALA A 193 5.88 12.65 -7.27
CA ALA A 193 6.65 13.71 -7.83
C ALA A 193 7.04 14.68 -6.78
N ILE A 194 8.18 15.01 -6.92
CA ILE A 194 8.85 16.13 -6.40
C ILE A 194 8.76 17.20 -7.42
N TRP A 195 8.26 18.29 -6.99
CA TRP A 195 8.29 19.53 -7.71
C TRP A 195 9.44 20.36 -7.20
#